data_d7ddc5aff318de3a00c016bad18470ca
#
_entry.id   d7ddc5aff318de3a00c016bad18470ca
#
_cell.length_a   1.000
_cell.length_b   1.000
_cell.length_c   1.000
_cell.angle_alpha   90.00
_cell.angle_beta   90.00
_cell.angle_gamma   90.00
#
_symmetry.space_group_name_H-M   'P 1'
#
loop_
_entity.id
_entity.type
_entity.pdbx_description
1 polymer ?
#
loop_
_entity_poly.entity_id
_entity_poly.type
_entity_poly.pdbx_seq_one_letter_code
_entity_poly.pdbx_strand_id
1 'polypeptide(L)'
;MAGPEDPGLGRRLRALASFTAGEERVGRAWFRSLSRWMDRIRPSVMAPRSAGNPPDPTGVSADPGLWNRLMDSEVVPEVKRLFDGPYRHLAPGSDSDADPFTVEYLNGVRNRLSGIPDEVYALVIAQVDRGVRDGLGIPEISDLIEQTLTATGSDRWTNRARTVARTETIGATNAGAFAGAVRRALDEGDDSATKIWVSTLDARTRTDHVFADQQQVALLQPFMVGGAALMFPGDPSGPADQVI
;
A
#
# COMPACT_ATOMS: atom_id res chain seq x y z
N MET A 1 -43.65 0.42 -3.07
CA MET A 1 -43.11 1.77 -2.85
C MET A 1 -41.60 1.65 -2.93
N ALA A 2 -40.97 2.23 -3.97
CA ALA A 2 -39.50 2.33 -4.04
C ALA A 2 -39.05 3.26 -2.91
N GLY A 3 -38.14 2.78 -2.06
CA GLY A 3 -37.51 3.63 -1.03
C GLY A 3 -36.75 4.78 -1.68
N PRO A 4 -36.42 5.85 -0.92
CA PRO A 4 -35.66 6.98 -1.46
C PRO A 4 -34.34 6.48 -2.03
N GLU A 5 -34.09 6.72 -3.31
CA GLU A 5 -32.82 6.41 -3.97
C GLU A 5 -31.71 7.12 -3.21
N ASP A 6 -30.71 6.36 -2.72
CA ASP A 6 -29.51 6.95 -2.09
C ASP A 6 -28.76 7.79 -3.14
N PRO A 7 -28.74 9.12 -3.05
CA PRO A 7 -28.09 9.98 -4.03
C PRO A 7 -26.57 9.74 -4.12
N GLY A 8 -25.99 9.03 -3.15
CA GLY A 8 -24.59 8.61 -3.10
C GLY A 8 -24.31 7.28 -3.79
N LEU A 9 -25.32 6.43 -4.01
CA LEU A 9 -25.12 5.04 -4.48
C LEU A 9 -24.32 4.96 -5.77
N GLY A 10 -24.67 5.78 -6.78
CA GLY A 10 -23.95 5.79 -8.06
C GLY A 10 -22.48 6.21 -7.92
N ARG A 11 -22.16 7.13 -7.01
CA ARG A 11 -20.77 7.52 -6.70
C ARG A 11 -20.03 6.39 -6.00
N ARG A 12 -20.65 5.75 -5.01
CA ARG A 12 -20.07 4.60 -4.28
C ARG A 12 -19.77 3.43 -5.21
N LEU A 13 -20.68 3.07 -6.11
CA LEU A 13 -20.48 1.99 -7.07
C LEU A 13 -19.32 2.27 -8.06
N ARG A 14 -19.22 3.50 -8.56
CA ARG A 14 -18.09 3.88 -9.42
C ARG A 14 -16.76 3.86 -8.67
N ALA A 15 -16.73 4.34 -7.43
CA ALA A 15 -15.55 4.32 -6.59
C ALA A 15 -15.09 2.87 -6.32
N LEU A 16 -16.02 1.97 -5.96
CA LEU A 16 -15.74 0.55 -5.75
C LEU A 16 -15.14 -0.12 -7.00
N ALA A 17 -15.71 0.11 -8.18
CA ALA A 17 -15.19 -0.46 -9.41
C ALA A 17 -13.77 0.05 -9.74
N SER A 18 -13.52 1.33 -9.54
CA SER A 18 -12.19 1.94 -9.73
C SER A 18 -11.17 1.38 -8.75
N PHE A 19 -11.53 1.23 -7.46
CA PHE A 19 -10.66 0.67 -6.44
C PHE A 19 -10.32 -0.79 -6.73
N THR A 20 -11.29 -1.63 -7.10
CA THR A 20 -11.04 -3.04 -7.43
C THR A 20 -10.01 -3.18 -8.54
N ALA A 21 -10.16 -2.44 -9.64
CA ALA A 21 -9.19 -2.46 -10.74
C ALA A 21 -7.81 -1.93 -10.33
N GLY A 22 -7.76 -0.94 -9.45
CA GLY A 22 -6.52 -0.41 -8.87
C GLY A 22 -5.82 -1.43 -7.99
N GLU A 23 -6.55 -2.01 -7.05
CA GLU A 23 -6.05 -3.07 -6.15
C GLU A 23 -5.43 -4.24 -6.93
N GLU A 24 -6.08 -4.69 -8.00
CA GLU A 24 -5.54 -5.76 -8.85
C GLU A 24 -4.21 -5.38 -9.51
N ARG A 25 -4.08 -4.16 -10.04
CA ARG A 25 -2.83 -3.72 -10.70
C ARG A 25 -1.69 -3.56 -9.71
N VAL A 26 -1.92 -2.83 -8.62
CA VAL A 26 -0.89 -2.62 -7.57
C VAL A 26 -0.50 -3.95 -6.93
N GLY A 27 -1.48 -4.81 -6.60
CA GLY A 27 -1.23 -6.12 -6.02
C GLY A 27 -0.39 -7.01 -6.92
N ARG A 28 -0.69 -7.07 -8.22
CA ARG A 28 0.11 -7.83 -9.19
C ARG A 28 1.53 -7.27 -9.34
N ALA A 29 1.68 -5.95 -9.38
CA ALA A 29 3.00 -5.32 -9.47
C ALA A 29 3.84 -5.63 -8.22
N TRP A 30 3.28 -5.45 -7.04
CA TRP A 30 3.95 -5.73 -5.77
C TRP A 30 4.33 -7.21 -5.64
N PHE A 31 3.41 -8.13 -5.97
CA PHE A 31 3.67 -9.56 -5.87
C PHE A 31 4.77 -10.03 -6.84
N ARG A 32 4.79 -9.50 -8.07
CA ARG A 32 5.88 -9.77 -9.02
C ARG A 32 7.22 -9.26 -8.50
N SER A 33 7.25 -8.05 -7.96
CA SER A 33 8.45 -7.46 -7.38
C SER A 33 8.97 -8.30 -6.22
N LEU A 34 8.09 -8.76 -5.33
CA LEU A 34 8.44 -9.64 -4.21
C LEU A 34 9.04 -10.96 -4.71
N SER A 35 8.39 -11.63 -5.68
CA SER A 35 8.88 -12.89 -6.25
C SER A 35 10.26 -12.72 -6.86
N ARG A 36 10.48 -11.69 -7.67
CA ARG A 36 11.78 -11.41 -8.30
C ARG A 36 12.88 -11.12 -7.27
N TRP A 37 12.53 -10.36 -6.24
CA TRP A 37 13.47 -10.05 -5.19
C TRP A 37 13.83 -11.29 -4.37
N MET A 38 12.85 -12.11 -3.98
CA MET A 38 13.08 -13.38 -3.28
C MET A 38 13.92 -14.35 -4.11
N ASP A 39 13.64 -14.50 -5.40
CA ASP A 39 14.42 -15.35 -6.29
C ASP A 39 15.88 -14.90 -6.40
N ARG A 40 16.11 -13.59 -6.34
CA ARG A 40 17.47 -13.03 -6.40
C ARG A 40 18.28 -13.26 -5.13
N ILE A 41 17.65 -13.13 -3.94
CA ILE A 41 18.35 -13.32 -2.66
C ILE A 41 18.48 -14.79 -2.26
N ARG A 42 17.58 -15.66 -2.75
CA ARG A 42 17.51 -17.08 -2.38
C ARG A 42 18.86 -17.80 -2.38
N PRO A 43 19.69 -17.74 -3.45
CA PRO A 43 20.96 -18.44 -3.47
C PRO A 43 21.89 -18.04 -2.32
N SER A 44 21.89 -16.75 -1.95
CA SER A 44 22.72 -16.24 -0.87
C SER A 44 22.18 -16.63 0.51
N VAL A 45 20.87 -16.63 0.68
CA VAL A 45 20.19 -17.02 1.93
C VAL A 45 20.36 -18.52 2.20
N MET A 46 20.30 -19.34 1.15
CA MET A 46 20.43 -20.81 1.23
C MET A 46 21.88 -21.30 1.32
N ALA A 47 22.86 -20.42 1.15
CA ALA A 47 24.26 -20.83 1.20
C ALA A 47 24.70 -21.11 2.66
N PRO A 48 25.28 -22.29 2.96
CA PRO A 48 25.88 -22.54 4.26
C PRO A 48 27.21 -21.79 4.40
N ARG A 49 27.55 -21.30 5.58
CA ARG A 49 28.89 -20.70 5.85
C ARG A 49 30.02 -21.70 5.74
N SER A 50 29.77 -22.96 6.06
CA SER A 50 30.72 -24.06 5.92
C SER A 50 29.99 -25.36 5.62
N ALA A 51 30.72 -26.33 5.01
CA ALA A 51 30.16 -27.62 4.69
C ALA A 51 29.64 -28.33 5.97
N GLY A 52 28.42 -28.84 5.89
CA GLY A 52 27.79 -29.57 7.01
C GLY A 52 27.01 -28.66 7.99
N ASN A 53 26.95 -27.34 7.78
CA ASN A 53 26.12 -26.44 8.57
C ASN A 53 24.81 -26.11 7.85
N PRO A 54 23.73 -25.75 8.61
CA PRO A 54 22.50 -25.24 8.00
C PRO A 54 22.75 -23.91 7.28
N PRO A 55 21.84 -23.48 6.40
CA PRO A 55 21.88 -22.15 5.81
C PRO A 55 22.04 -21.08 6.91
N ASP A 56 22.91 -20.11 6.67
CA ASP A 56 23.15 -19.03 7.62
C ASP A 56 22.82 -17.67 6.95
N PRO A 57 21.62 -17.16 7.13
CA PRO A 57 21.21 -15.89 6.55
C PRO A 57 21.84 -14.66 7.23
N THR A 58 22.50 -14.81 8.39
CA THR A 58 22.93 -13.65 9.22
C THR A 58 24.00 -12.76 8.59
N GLY A 59 24.65 -13.20 7.52
CA GLY A 59 25.64 -12.42 6.76
C GLY A 59 25.15 -11.95 5.40
N VAL A 60 23.90 -12.23 5.06
CA VAL A 60 23.35 -11.91 3.75
C VAL A 60 22.73 -10.51 3.78
N SER A 61 23.16 -9.67 2.85
CA SER A 61 22.47 -8.40 2.60
C SER A 61 21.13 -8.70 1.95
N ALA A 62 20.07 -8.16 2.50
CA ALA A 62 18.71 -8.23 1.93
C ALA A 62 18.56 -7.48 0.60
N ASP A 63 19.67 -7.00 0.01
CA ASP A 63 19.72 -6.18 -1.21
C ASP A 63 18.56 -5.14 -1.27
N PRO A 64 18.50 -4.19 -0.32
CA PRO A 64 17.45 -3.19 -0.32
C PRO A 64 17.51 -2.32 -1.57
N GLY A 65 18.68 -2.20 -2.20
CA GLY A 65 18.83 -1.47 -3.46
C GLY A 65 18.08 -2.13 -4.62
N LEU A 66 18.08 -3.48 -4.71
CA LEU A 66 17.26 -4.17 -5.70
C LEU A 66 15.77 -4.01 -5.40
N TRP A 67 15.37 -4.15 -4.14
CA TRP A 67 13.98 -3.95 -3.74
C TRP A 67 13.47 -2.56 -4.14
N ASN A 68 14.22 -1.51 -3.80
CA ASN A 68 13.86 -0.13 -4.13
C ASN A 68 13.74 0.08 -5.66
N ARG A 69 14.66 -0.48 -6.46
CA ARG A 69 14.55 -0.42 -7.93
C ARG A 69 13.29 -1.12 -8.45
N LEU A 70 12.90 -2.26 -7.88
CA LEU A 70 11.68 -2.96 -8.26
C LEU A 70 10.43 -2.15 -7.87
N MET A 71 10.43 -1.53 -6.69
CA MET A 71 9.35 -0.62 -6.29
C MET A 71 9.21 0.55 -7.25
N ASP A 72 10.32 1.23 -7.57
CA ASP A 72 10.33 2.38 -8.48
C ASP A 72 9.92 2.03 -9.91
N SER A 73 10.25 0.83 -10.39
CA SER A 73 9.95 0.43 -11.76
C SER A 73 8.59 -0.24 -11.95
N GLU A 74 8.03 -0.86 -10.91
CA GLU A 74 6.81 -1.67 -11.06
C GLU A 74 5.62 -1.17 -10.21
N VAL A 75 5.85 -0.81 -8.95
CA VAL A 75 4.76 -0.46 -8.03
C VAL A 75 4.43 1.02 -8.04
N VAL A 76 5.44 1.86 -7.88
CA VAL A 76 5.26 3.33 -7.84
C VAL A 76 4.57 3.87 -9.09
N PRO A 77 4.85 3.39 -10.33
CA PRO A 77 4.11 3.84 -11.52
C PRO A 77 2.62 3.50 -11.50
N GLU A 78 2.23 2.34 -10.92
CA GLU A 78 0.81 1.99 -10.78
C GLU A 78 0.12 2.87 -9.73
N VAL A 79 0.78 3.14 -8.61
CA VAL A 79 0.29 4.05 -7.57
C VAL A 79 0.15 5.48 -8.13
N LYS A 80 1.16 5.95 -8.87
CA LYS A 80 1.12 7.26 -9.53
C LYS A 80 -0.06 7.38 -10.51
N ARG A 81 -0.32 6.35 -11.30
CA ARG A 81 -1.45 6.34 -12.23
C ARG A 81 -2.79 6.51 -11.51
N LEU A 82 -2.93 5.91 -10.32
CA LEU A 82 -4.13 6.06 -9.49
C LEU A 82 -4.26 7.47 -8.91
N PHE A 83 -3.15 8.10 -8.59
CA PHE A 83 -3.10 9.50 -8.17
C PHE A 83 -3.44 10.45 -9.32
N ASP A 84 -2.83 10.27 -10.47
CA ASP A 84 -2.95 11.17 -11.63
C ASP A 84 -4.37 11.25 -12.20
N GLY A 85 -5.13 10.17 -12.15
CA GLY A 85 -6.49 10.16 -12.70
C GLY A 85 -7.40 11.22 -12.05
N PRO A 86 -7.63 11.15 -10.74
CA PRO A 86 -8.43 12.14 -10.02
C PRO A 86 -7.80 13.55 -10.03
N TYR A 87 -6.47 13.64 -9.93
CA TYR A 87 -5.77 14.94 -9.99
C TYR A 87 -6.09 15.69 -11.28
N ARG A 88 -5.89 15.06 -12.45
CA ARG A 88 -6.16 15.68 -13.75
C ARG A 88 -7.65 15.94 -13.99
N HIS A 89 -8.52 15.15 -13.40
CA HIS A 89 -9.96 15.38 -13.48
C HIS A 89 -10.35 16.70 -12.78
N LEU A 90 -9.75 17.00 -11.64
CA LEU A 90 -10.06 18.17 -10.82
C LEU A 90 -9.23 19.41 -11.21
N ALA A 91 -8.03 19.23 -11.70
CA ALA A 91 -7.13 20.30 -12.16
C ALA A 91 -6.69 20.05 -13.63
N PRO A 92 -7.61 20.14 -14.60
CA PRO A 92 -7.29 19.87 -16.01
C PRO A 92 -6.23 20.86 -16.53
N GLY A 93 -5.22 20.33 -17.20
CA GLY A 93 -4.10 21.14 -17.74
C GLY A 93 -2.95 21.37 -16.75
N SER A 94 -3.11 21.01 -15.49
CA SER A 94 -2.00 21.07 -14.51
C SER A 94 -1.13 19.82 -14.59
N ASP A 95 0.17 20.00 -14.37
CA ASP A 95 1.16 18.93 -14.35
C ASP A 95 1.29 18.36 -12.93
N SER A 96 0.81 17.14 -12.72
CA SER A 96 0.94 16.45 -11.44
C SER A 96 2.39 16.12 -11.08
N ASP A 97 3.29 15.97 -12.07
CA ASP A 97 4.70 15.66 -11.82
C ASP A 97 5.44 16.86 -11.21
N ALA A 98 5.00 18.06 -11.54
CA ALA A 98 5.56 19.30 -10.98
C ALA A 98 4.94 19.71 -9.63
N ASP A 99 3.88 19.02 -9.18
CA ASP A 99 3.20 19.33 -7.92
C ASP A 99 4.00 18.76 -6.72
N PRO A 100 4.45 19.63 -5.78
CA PRO A 100 5.23 19.20 -4.61
C PRO A 100 4.51 18.13 -3.77
N PHE A 101 3.17 18.20 -3.65
CA PHE A 101 2.41 17.21 -2.90
C PHE A 101 2.47 15.83 -3.56
N THR A 102 2.45 15.76 -4.90
CA THR A 102 2.63 14.48 -5.63
C THR A 102 3.98 13.86 -5.32
N VAL A 103 5.05 14.65 -5.36
CA VAL A 103 6.41 14.19 -5.06
C VAL A 103 6.50 13.67 -3.63
N GLU A 104 5.98 14.42 -2.66
CA GLU A 104 5.97 14.04 -1.25
C GLU A 104 5.16 12.76 -1.01
N TYR A 105 3.96 12.66 -1.60
CA TYR A 105 3.12 11.47 -1.49
C TYR A 105 3.83 10.21 -2.02
N LEU A 106 4.43 10.27 -3.21
CA LEU A 106 5.14 9.14 -3.80
C LEU A 106 6.42 8.75 -3.03
N ASN A 107 7.11 9.71 -2.42
CA ASN A 107 8.21 9.43 -1.49
C ASN A 107 7.70 8.72 -0.24
N GLY A 108 6.55 9.13 0.29
CA GLY A 108 5.86 8.43 1.38
C GLY A 108 5.52 6.98 1.03
N VAL A 109 5.06 6.70 -0.20
CA VAL A 109 4.84 5.32 -0.70
C VAL A 109 6.14 4.51 -0.67
N ARG A 110 7.24 5.05 -1.19
CA ARG A 110 8.56 4.38 -1.17
C ARG A 110 8.98 4.03 0.24
N ASN A 111 8.86 4.97 1.16
CA ASN A 111 9.23 4.77 2.56
C ASN A 111 8.40 3.67 3.23
N ARG A 112 7.07 3.65 3.03
CA ARG A 112 6.20 2.61 3.59
C ARG A 112 6.53 1.21 3.08
N LEU A 113 6.95 1.10 1.83
CA LEU A 113 7.25 -0.18 1.19
C LEU A 113 8.73 -0.61 1.34
N SER A 114 9.61 0.25 1.87
CA SER A 114 11.04 -0.04 1.98
C SER A 114 11.39 -1.13 2.98
N GLY A 115 10.57 -1.34 4.01
CA GLY A 115 10.82 -2.30 5.10
C GLY A 115 10.52 -3.78 4.75
N ILE A 116 10.03 -4.10 3.56
CA ILE A 116 9.70 -5.47 3.18
C ILE A 116 10.91 -6.42 3.19
N PRO A 117 12.10 -6.05 2.69
CA PRO A 117 13.29 -6.88 2.81
C PRO A 117 13.62 -7.30 4.24
N ASP A 118 13.52 -6.37 5.18
CA ASP A 118 13.79 -6.64 6.60
C ASP A 118 12.73 -7.57 7.21
N GLU A 119 11.44 -7.39 6.82
CA GLU A 119 10.35 -8.29 7.23
C GLU A 119 10.62 -9.73 6.76
N VAL A 120 10.95 -9.92 5.48
CA VAL A 120 11.27 -11.25 4.94
C VAL A 120 12.49 -11.85 5.62
N TYR A 121 13.52 -11.05 5.82
CA TYR A 121 14.76 -11.50 6.46
C TYR A 121 14.55 -11.95 7.90
N ALA A 122 13.79 -11.18 8.69
CA ALA A 122 13.42 -11.56 10.05
C ALA A 122 12.65 -12.90 10.09
N LEU A 123 11.77 -13.14 9.12
CA LEU A 123 11.05 -14.40 8.98
C LEU A 123 11.98 -15.57 8.68
N VAL A 124 12.97 -15.38 7.80
CA VAL A 124 13.97 -16.42 7.48
C VAL A 124 14.77 -16.79 8.71
N ILE A 125 15.29 -15.80 9.46
CA ILE A 125 16.02 -16.04 10.72
C ILE A 125 15.15 -16.81 11.70
N ALA A 126 13.90 -16.42 11.87
CA ALA A 126 12.97 -17.11 12.76
C ALA A 126 12.75 -18.59 12.38
N GLN A 127 12.78 -18.95 11.09
CA GLN A 127 12.70 -20.36 10.68
C GLN A 127 13.99 -21.13 11.02
N VAL A 128 15.16 -20.53 10.85
CA VAL A 128 16.44 -21.15 11.28
C VAL A 128 16.45 -21.41 12.79
N ASP A 129 16.13 -20.40 13.58
CA ASP A 129 16.08 -20.49 15.04
C ASP A 129 15.07 -21.56 15.51
N ARG A 130 13.91 -21.62 14.84
CA ARG A 130 12.92 -22.66 15.13
C ARG A 130 13.48 -24.05 14.81
N GLY A 131 14.03 -24.24 13.62
CA GLY A 131 14.57 -25.53 13.21
C GLY A 131 15.67 -26.02 14.14
N VAL A 132 16.57 -25.14 14.56
CA VAL A 132 17.63 -25.45 15.54
C VAL A 132 17.04 -25.85 16.90
N ARG A 133 16.06 -25.10 17.42
CA ARG A 133 15.39 -25.43 18.69
C ARG A 133 14.64 -26.76 18.65
N ASP A 134 14.02 -27.05 17.53
CA ASP A 134 13.22 -28.27 17.34
C ASP A 134 14.12 -29.50 16.98
N GLY A 135 15.44 -29.30 16.88
CA GLY A 135 16.40 -30.35 16.56
C GLY A 135 16.30 -30.88 15.14
N LEU A 136 15.79 -30.07 14.19
CA LEU A 136 15.65 -30.44 12.79
C LEU A 136 17.02 -30.56 12.11
N GLY A 137 17.10 -31.44 11.11
CA GLY A 137 18.27 -31.56 10.25
C GLY A 137 18.37 -30.41 9.24
N ILE A 138 19.53 -30.33 8.57
CA ILE A 138 19.79 -29.29 7.55
C ILE A 138 18.73 -29.27 6.43
N PRO A 139 18.31 -30.43 5.89
CA PRO A 139 17.27 -30.45 4.84
C PRO A 139 15.97 -29.84 5.30
N GLU A 140 15.49 -30.18 6.50
CA GLU A 140 14.23 -29.68 7.05
C GLU A 140 14.29 -28.17 7.32
N ILE A 141 15.42 -27.66 7.82
CA ILE A 141 15.64 -26.20 7.99
C ILE A 141 15.65 -25.51 6.63
N SER A 142 16.30 -26.09 5.63
CA SER A 142 16.30 -25.56 4.26
C SER A 142 14.89 -25.48 3.68
N ASP A 143 14.06 -26.50 3.89
CA ASP A 143 12.66 -26.53 3.44
C ASP A 143 11.82 -25.42 4.11
N LEU A 144 12.03 -25.14 5.40
CA LEU A 144 11.35 -24.04 6.10
C LEU A 144 11.73 -22.67 5.53
N ILE A 145 12.99 -22.46 5.20
CA ILE A 145 13.48 -21.24 4.57
C ILE A 145 12.89 -21.11 3.16
N GLU A 146 12.93 -22.19 2.38
CA GLU A 146 12.39 -22.21 1.02
C GLU A 146 10.90 -21.86 0.99
N GLN A 147 10.10 -22.41 1.90
CA GLN A 147 8.68 -22.04 2.04
C GLN A 147 8.50 -20.55 2.36
N THR A 148 9.39 -19.97 3.16
CA THR A 148 9.36 -18.53 3.48
C THR A 148 9.69 -17.67 2.27
N LEU A 149 10.67 -18.10 1.44
CA LEU A 149 11.12 -17.41 0.23
C LEU A 149 10.26 -17.72 -1.01
N THR A 150 9.21 -18.53 -0.87
CA THR A 150 8.29 -18.84 -1.97
C THR A 150 7.06 -17.96 -1.87
N ALA A 151 6.96 -16.95 -2.75
CA ALA A 151 5.80 -16.05 -2.78
C ALA A 151 4.57 -16.76 -3.35
N THR A 152 4.74 -17.56 -4.41
CA THR A 152 3.66 -18.25 -5.11
C THR A 152 3.03 -19.33 -4.23
N GLY A 153 1.69 -19.26 -4.04
CA GLY A 153 0.95 -20.21 -3.21
C GLY A 153 1.04 -19.94 -1.70
N SER A 154 1.72 -18.89 -1.28
CA SER A 154 1.80 -18.48 0.13
C SER A 154 0.62 -17.57 0.50
N ASP A 155 -0.21 -18.00 1.45
CA ASP A 155 -1.31 -17.18 1.98
C ASP A 155 -0.80 -15.89 2.63
N ARG A 156 0.35 -15.96 3.32
CA ARG A 156 0.99 -14.79 3.93
C ARG A 156 1.25 -13.70 2.89
N TRP A 157 1.98 -14.04 1.82
CA TRP A 157 2.36 -13.06 0.80
C TRP A 157 1.19 -12.61 -0.05
N THR A 158 0.23 -13.51 -0.30
CA THR A 158 -1.04 -13.15 -0.95
C THR A 158 -1.84 -12.16 -0.11
N ASN A 159 -1.94 -12.36 1.20
CA ASN A 159 -2.63 -11.43 2.10
C ASN A 159 -1.86 -10.10 2.23
N ARG A 160 -0.52 -10.14 2.29
CA ARG A 160 0.31 -8.93 2.32
C ARG A 160 0.15 -8.10 1.04
N ALA A 161 0.18 -8.77 -0.13
CA ALA A 161 -0.06 -8.11 -1.42
C ALA A 161 -1.43 -7.44 -1.47
N ARG A 162 -2.45 -8.10 -0.93
CA ARG A 162 -3.83 -7.58 -0.87
C ARG A 162 -3.93 -6.35 0.05
N THR A 163 -3.25 -6.39 1.20
CA THR A 163 -3.17 -5.24 2.12
C THR A 163 -2.48 -4.06 1.47
N VAL A 164 -1.28 -4.26 0.91
CA VAL A 164 -0.53 -3.19 0.20
C VAL A 164 -1.35 -2.62 -0.95
N ALA A 165 -1.92 -3.50 -1.77
CA ALA A 165 -2.74 -3.08 -2.91
C ALA A 165 -3.90 -2.17 -2.48
N ARG A 166 -4.63 -2.56 -1.45
CA ARG A 166 -5.76 -1.78 -0.93
C ARG A 166 -5.30 -0.44 -0.35
N THR A 167 -4.28 -0.46 0.52
CA THR A 167 -3.73 0.74 1.16
C THR A 167 -3.28 1.75 0.11
N GLU A 168 -2.46 1.33 -0.83
CA GLU A 168 -1.90 2.25 -1.82
C GLU A 168 -2.95 2.69 -2.87
N THR A 169 -3.95 1.85 -3.19
CA THR A 169 -5.01 2.24 -4.12
C THR A 169 -5.92 3.31 -3.51
N ILE A 170 -6.41 3.10 -2.30
CA ILE A 170 -7.30 4.04 -1.62
C ILE A 170 -6.55 5.35 -1.34
N GLY A 171 -5.35 5.25 -0.77
CA GLY A 171 -4.52 6.41 -0.46
C GLY A 171 -4.21 7.25 -1.70
N ALA A 172 -3.71 6.64 -2.78
CA ALA A 172 -3.33 7.35 -4.01
C ALA A 172 -4.52 8.03 -4.68
N THR A 173 -5.65 7.33 -4.80
CA THR A 173 -6.84 7.89 -5.44
C THR A 173 -7.36 9.11 -4.68
N ASN A 174 -7.43 9.04 -3.35
CA ASN A 174 -7.92 10.15 -2.53
C ASN A 174 -6.89 11.27 -2.39
N ALA A 175 -5.60 10.95 -2.32
CA ALA A 175 -4.52 11.95 -2.33
C ALA A 175 -4.52 12.75 -3.64
N GLY A 176 -4.67 12.08 -4.79
CA GLY A 176 -4.76 12.74 -6.08
C GLY A 176 -6.00 13.63 -6.21
N ALA A 177 -7.15 13.17 -5.70
CA ALA A 177 -8.37 13.99 -5.67
C ALA A 177 -8.19 15.22 -4.76
N PHE A 178 -7.58 15.04 -3.58
CA PHE A 178 -7.30 16.15 -2.68
C PHE A 178 -6.34 17.17 -3.28
N ALA A 179 -5.20 16.72 -3.82
CA ALA A 179 -4.22 17.61 -4.45
C ALA A 179 -4.80 18.36 -5.65
N GLY A 180 -5.56 17.67 -6.52
CA GLY A 180 -6.22 18.30 -7.66
C GLY A 180 -7.27 19.34 -7.23
N ALA A 181 -8.04 19.07 -6.16
CA ALA A 181 -8.99 20.04 -5.61
C ALA A 181 -8.29 21.27 -5.03
N VAL A 182 -7.18 21.08 -4.30
CA VAL A 182 -6.36 22.18 -3.77
C VAL A 182 -5.80 23.03 -4.92
N ARG A 183 -5.23 22.37 -5.93
CA ARG A 183 -4.68 23.06 -7.10
C ARG A 183 -5.75 23.89 -7.81
N ARG A 184 -6.92 23.31 -8.04
CA ARG A 184 -8.05 24.00 -8.65
C ARG A 184 -8.50 25.22 -7.84
N ALA A 185 -8.67 25.04 -6.52
CA ALA A 185 -9.10 26.14 -5.64
C ALA A 185 -8.10 27.31 -5.68
N LEU A 186 -6.79 27.01 -5.71
CA LEU A 186 -5.74 28.02 -5.85
C LEU A 186 -5.83 28.75 -7.20
N ASP A 187 -6.03 28.03 -8.31
CA ASP A 187 -6.11 28.62 -9.65
C ASP A 187 -7.37 29.48 -9.84
N GLU A 188 -8.48 29.10 -9.20
CA GLU A 188 -9.77 29.82 -9.23
C GLU A 188 -9.90 30.90 -8.14
N GLY A 189 -8.99 30.93 -7.14
CA GLY A 189 -9.09 31.80 -5.97
C GLY A 189 -10.31 31.50 -5.08
N ASP A 190 -10.69 30.20 -5.01
CA ASP A 190 -11.86 29.74 -4.24
C ASP A 190 -11.49 29.30 -2.82
N ASP A 191 -11.62 30.21 -1.87
CA ASP A 191 -11.41 29.95 -0.45
C ASP A 191 -12.60 29.22 0.23
N SER A 192 -13.71 29.05 -0.51
CA SER A 192 -14.95 28.43 0.01
C SER A 192 -15.06 26.94 -0.30
N ALA A 193 -14.11 26.38 -1.02
CA ALA A 193 -14.09 24.96 -1.43
C ALA A 193 -14.21 24.03 -0.22
N THR A 194 -15.06 23.01 -0.35
CA THR A 194 -15.29 22.01 0.71
C THR A 194 -15.05 20.60 0.19
N LYS A 195 -14.83 19.66 1.11
CA LYS A 195 -14.72 18.23 0.81
C LYS A 195 -15.65 17.43 1.71
N ILE A 196 -16.07 16.24 1.24
CA ILE A 196 -17.00 15.37 1.94
C ILE A 196 -16.35 13.98 2.07
N TRP A 197 -16.41 13.40 3.28
CA TRP A 197 -16.03 12.02 3.50
C TRP A 197 -17.12 11.10 2.95
N VAL A 198 -16.74 10.17 2.08
CA VAL A 198 -17.66 9.17 1.51
C VAL A 198 -17.11 7.77 1.79
N SER A 199 -17.75 7.05 2.71
CA SER A 199 -17.43 5.67 3.00
C SER A 199 -18.04 4.73 1.97
N THR A 200 -17.36 3.61 1.69
CA THR A 200 -17.90 2.56 0.79
C THR A 200 -19.09 1.84 1.38
N LEU A 201 -19.19 1.80 2.72
CA LEU A 201 -20.23 1.13 3.51
C LEU A 201 -20.35 -0.37 3.18
N ASP A 202 -19.23 -1.01 2.82
CA ASP A 202 -19.13 -2.47 2.66
C ASP A 202 -18.76 -3.15 3.99
N ALA A 203 -18.75 -4.49 4.00
CA ALA A 203 -18.40 -5.28 5.19
C ALA A 203 -16.96 -5.06 5.72
N ARG A 204 -16.12 -4.35 4.97
CA ARG A 204 -14.73 -4.02 5.34
C ARG A 204 -14.61 -2.60 5.90
N THR A 205 -15.69 -1.81 5.85
CA THR A 205 -15.68 -0.42 6.35
C THR A 205 -15.67 -0.44 7.87
N ARG A 206 -14.66 0.21 8.47
CA ARG A 206 -14.54 0.31 9.93
C ARG A 206 -15.64 1.20 10.50
N THR A 207 -16.03 0.94 11.75
CA THR A 207 -17.08 1.67 12.44
C THR A 207 -16.83 3.18 12.46
N ASP A 208 -15.60 3.62 12.75
CA ASP A 208 -15.24 5.04 12.78
C ASP A 208 -15.38 5.71 11.41
N HIS A 209 -15.08 4.99 10.33
CA HIS A 209 -15.29 5.46 8.96
C HIS A 209 -16.77 5.53 8.58
N VAL A 210 -17.61 4.63 9.13
CA VAL A 210 -19.07 4.72 8.98
C VAL A 210 -19.60 5.98 9.68
N PHE A 211 -19.12 6.30 10.86
CA PHE A 211 -19.52 7.53 11.58
C PHE A 211 -19.03 8.81 10.89
N ALA A 212 -17.91 8.75 10.18
CA ALA A 212 -17.41 9.88 9.41
C ALA A 212 -18.16 10.08 8.08
N ASP A 213 -18.97 9.11 7.63
CA ASP A 213 -19.70 9.22 6.35
C ASP A 213 -20.53 10.49 6.26
N GLN A 214 -20.44 11.20 5.16
CA GLN A 214 -21.05 12.50 4.90
C GLN A 214 -20.52 13.67 5.75
N GLN A 215 -19.44 13.49 6.55
CA GLN A 215 -18.79 14.63 7.19
C GLN A 215 -18.30 15.61 6.12
N GLN A 216 -18.71 16.86 6.21
CA GLN A 216 -18.29 17.95 5.32
C GLN A 216 -17.40 18.94 6.08
N VAL A 217 -16.26 19.29 5.49
CA VAL A 217 -15.30 20.25 6.04
C VAL A 217 -14.76 21.18 4.95
N ALA A 218 -14.18 22.32 5.31
CA ALA A 218 -13.44 23.14 4.35
C ALA A 218 -12.29 22.34 3.75
N LEU A 219 -11.92 22.62 2.50
CA LEU A 219 -10.96 21.81 1.71
C LEU A 219 -9.65 21.55 2.48
N LEU A 220 -9.09 22.56 3.15
CA LEU A 220 -7.83 22.46 3.89
C LEU A 220 -7.99 22.04 5.36
N GLN A 221 -9.22 21.78 5.83
CA GLN A 221 -9.47 21.28 7.18
C GLN A 221 -9.48 19.75 7.19
N PRO A 222 -8.92 19.10 8.23
CA PRO A 222 -8.98 17.65 8.33
C PRO A 222 -10.38 17.15 8.68
N PHE A 223 -10.70 15.93 8.27
CA PHE A 223 -11.80 15.16 8.83
C PHE A 223 -11.42 14.59 10.18
N MET A 224 -12.40 14.42 11.08
CA MET A 224 -12.19 13.74 12.36
C MET A 224 -12.77 12.31 12.28
N VAL A 225 -11.89 11.31 12.32
CA VAL A 225 -12.24 9.89 12.15
C VAL A 225 -11.66 9.09 13.31
N GLY A 226 -12.48 8.54 14.18
CA GLY A 226 -12.01 7.78 15.34
C GLY A 226 -11.07 8.57 16.27
N GLY A 227 -11.22 9.90 16.31
CA GLY A 227 -10.31 10.79 17.06
C GLY A 227 -9.05 11.22 16.30
N ALA A 228 -8.80 10.69 15.12
CA ALA A 228 -7.68 11.08 14.25
C ALA A 228 -8.08 12.21 13.29
N ALA A 229 -7.16 13.14 13.01
CA ALA A 229 -7.30 14.17 12.00
C ALA A 229 -6.72 13.69 10.67
N LEU A 230 -7.56 13.48 9.65
CA LEU A 230 -7.18 12.95 8.35
C LEU A 230 -7.55 13.93 7.24
N MET A 231 -6.63 14.21 6.33
CA MET A 231 -6.91 15.10 5.19
C MET A 231 -7.79 14.43 4.13
N PHE A 232 -7.69 13.09 3.99
CA PHE A 232 -8.48 12.29 3.05
C PHE A 232 -8.50 10.81 3.52
N PRO A 233 -9.39 9.96 2.99
CA PRO A 233 -9.35 8.52 3.27
C PRO A 233 -8.05 7.89 2.81
N GLY A 234 -7.38 7.15 3.69
CA GLY A 234 -6.06 6.58 3.43
C GLY A 234 -4.91 7.58 3.55
N ASP A 235 -5.11 8.67 4.28
CA ASP A 235 -4.04 9.64 4.61
C ASP A 235 -2.95 8.96 5.45
N PRO A 236 -1.70 8.86 4.91
CA PRO A 236 -0.62 8.15 5.60
C PRO A 236 -0.10 8.86 6.84
N SER A 237 -0.50 10.11 7.10
CA SER A 237 -0.15 10.86 8.31
C SER A 237 -0.99 10.44 9.54
N GLY A 238 -2.09 9.74 9.31
CA GLY A 238 -2.96 9.23 10.37
C GLY A 238 -2.37 8.00 11.08
N PRO A 239 -2.94 7.64 12.27
CA PRO A 239 -2.55 6.42 12.95
C PRO A 239 -2.86 5.19 12.08
N ALA A 240 -2.00 4.16 12.16
CA ALA A 240 -2.06 2.99 11.27
C ALA A 240 -3.41 2.24 11.33
N ASP A 241 -4.10 2.29 12.46
CA ASP A 241 -5.44 1.71 12.64
C ASP A 241 -6.57 2.55 12.02
N GLN A 242 -6.30 3.78 11.62
CA GLN A 242 -7.26 4.67 10.94
C GLN A 242 -6.96 4.87 9.45
N VAL A 243 -5.76 4.46 9.01
CA VAL A 243 -5.36 4.66 7.61
C VAL A 243 -6.03 3.66 6.69
N ILE A 244 -6.19 2.39 7.09
CA ILE A 244 -7.00 1.36 6.35
C ILE A 244 -7.24 0.13 7.24
#